data_c9192aaaecea2d76d44d417f67bd9e51
#
_entry.id   c9192aaaecea2d76d44d417f67bd9e51
#
_cell.length_a   1.000
_cell.length_b   1.000
_cell.length_c   1.000
_cell.angle_alpha   90.00
_cell.angle_beta   90.00
_cell.angle_gamma   90.00
#
_symmetry.space_group_name_H-M   'P 1'
#
loop_
_entity.id
_entity.type
_entity.pdbx_description
1 polymer ?
#
loop_
_entity_poly.entity_id
_entity_poly.type
_entity_poly.pdbx_seq_one_letter_code
_entity_poly.pdbx_strand_id
1 'polypeptide(L)'
;MFDWKKPTAQMLGRWQPWHNGHIELFKRALQKTGQVCIMYRDVAGVDAGLEGQADNPFDFEDVKKNIMKGLSKHGYKEGKEYIVIKVPNVIDISYGRGVGYSFTEHDLGEEIHKISATKIRKEMRTKGKLK
;
A
#
# COMPACT_ATOMS: atom_id res chain seq x y z
N MET A 1 16.57 -12.94 0.53
CA MET A 1 16.89 -11.51 0.56
C MET A 1 16.32 -10.82 -0.67
N PHE A 2 15.77 -9.64 -0.53
CA PHE A 2 15.25 -8.86 -1.65
C PHE A 2 16.37 -8.52 -2.63
N ASP A 3 16.16 -8.81 -3.91
CA ASP A 3 17.18 -8.61 -4.94
C ASP A 3 16.68 -7.57 -5.96
N TRP A 4 17.34 -6.42 -6.00
CA TRP A 4 16.96 -5.31 -6.88
C TRP A 4 17.00 -5.65 -8.37
N LYS A 5 17.70 -6.70 -8.75
CA LYS A 5 17.86 -7.13 -10.14
C LYS A 5 16.81 -8.14 -10.60
N LYS A 6 16.08 -8.74 -9.67
CA LYS A 6 15.07 -9.75 -10.01
C LYS A 6 13.74 -9.10 -10.38
N PRO A 7 12.93 -9.80 -11.19
CA PRO A 7 11.57 -9.32 -11.46
C PRO A 7 10.82 -9.02 -10.17
N THR A 8 10.20 -7.86 -10.14
CA THR A 8 9.54 -7.33 -8.95
C THR A 8 8.18 -6.79 -9.31
N ALA A 9 7.17 -7.10 -8.51
CA ALA A 9 5.87 -6.47 -8.65
C ALA A 9 5.85 -5.15 -7.88
N GLN A 10 5.16 -4.16 -8.41
CA GLN A 10 5.01 -2.85 -7.80
C GLN A 10 3.61 -2.71 -7.23
N MET A 11 3.52 -2.21 -6.00
CA MET A 11 2.26 -1.77 -5.42
C MET A 11 2.38 -0.29 -5.08
N LEU A 12 1.68 0.57 -5.81
CA LEU A 12 1.69 2.01 -5.59
C LEU A 12 0.41 2.43 -4.89
N GLY A 13 0.52 3.12 -3.77
CA GLY A 13 -0.66 3.57 -3.04
C GLY A 13 -0.33 4.55 -1.93
N ARG A 14 -1.38 5.03 -1.28
CA ARG A 14 -1.28 5.96 -0.15
C ARG A 14 -1.17 5.24 1.18
N TRP A 15 -1.80 4.05 1.28
CA TRP A 15 -1.80 3.18 2.47
C TRP A 15 -2.22 3.92 3.75
N GLN A 16 -3.45 4.48 3.75
CA GLN A 16 -3.93 5.40 4.79
C GLN A 16 -5.17 4.88 5.57
N PRO A 17 -5.08 3.82 6.37
CA PRO A 17 -3.91 2.98 6.65
C PRO A 17 -3.84 1.74 5.78
N TRP A 18 -2.74 1.02 5.89
CA TRP A 18 -2.59 -0.33 5.39
C TRP A 18 -3.60 -1.26 6.09
N HIS A 19 -4.29 -2.12 5.35
CA HIS A 19 -5.31 -2.99 5.90
C HIS A 19 -5.30 -4.36 5.22
N ASN A 20 -6.20 -5.24 5.66
CA ASN A 20 -6.27 -6.62 5.17
C ASN A 20 -6.50 -6.73 3.66
N GLY A 21 -7.22 -5.80 3.07
CA GLY A 21 -7.38 -5.76 1.61
C GLY A 21 -6.05 -5.56 0.90
N HIS A 22 -5.20 -4.71 1.45
CA HIS A 22 -3.86 -4.48 0.90
C HIS A 22 -2.97 -5.72 1.08
N ILE A 23 -3.13 -6.45 2.18
CA ILE A 23 -2.39 -7.68 2.43
C ILE A 23 -2.77 -8.75 1.40
N GLU A 24 -4.05 -8.87 1.06
CA GLU A 24 -4.49 -9.80 0.03
C GLU A 24 -3.92 -9.42 -1.34
N LEU A 25 -3.91 -8.13 -1.67
CA LEU A 25 -3.29 -7.63 -2.89
C LEU A 25 -1.79 -7.97 -2.90
N PHE A 26 -1.11 -7.74 -1.79
CA PHE A 26 0.31 -8.08 -1.64
C PHE A 26 0.57 -9.56 -1.92
N LYS A 27 -0.25 -10.45 -1.34
CA LYS A 27 -0.10 -11.89 -1.57
C LYS A 27 -0.22 -12.27 -3.05
N ARG A 28 -1.17 -11.62 -3.75
CA ARG A 28 -1.36 -11.85 -5.18
C ARG A 28 -0.18 -11.34 -6.01
N ALA A 29 0.30 -10.15 -5.68
CA ALA A 29 1.47 -9.58 -6.34
C ALA A 29 2.70 -10.43 -6.11
N LEU A 30 2.90 -10.91 -4.89
CA LEU A 30 4.03 -11.77 -4.53
C LEU A 30 4.04 -13.06 -5.35
N GLN A 31 2.86 -13.64 -5.60
CA GLN A 31 2.76 -14.86 -6.41
C GLN A 31 3.23 -14.65 -7.84
N LYS A 32 3.15 -13.44 -8.36
CA LYS A 32 3.54 -13.16 -9.75
C LYS A 32 5.05 -13.13 -9.94
N THR A 33 5.77 -12.56 -9.00
CA THR A 33 7.20 -12.29 -9.19
C THR A 33 8.09 -12.81 -8.08
N GLY A 34 7.53 -13.16 -6.92
CA GLY A 34 8.31 -13.65 -5.79
C GLY A 34 8.85 -12.56 -4.87
N GLN A 35 8.75 -11.30 -5.26
CA GLN A 35 9.08 -10.17 -4.40
C GLN A 35 8.30 -8.93 -4.84
N VAL A 36 8.06 -8.01 -3.90
CA VAL A 36 7.21 -6.85 -4.12
C VAL A 36 7.90 -5.58 -3.64
N CYS A 37 7.82 -4.53 -4.44
CA CYS A 37 8.20 -3.18 -4.03
C CYS A 37 6.92 -2.42 -3.69
N ILE A 38 6.73 -2.12 -2.40
CA ILE A 38 5.57 -1.37 -1.94
C ILE A 38 5.97 0.11 -1.92
N MET A 39 5.33 0.89 -2.78
CA MET A 39 5.63 2.30 -2.95
C MET A 39 4.60 3.15 -2.22
N TYR A 40 5.07 3.93 -1.26
CA TYR A 40 4.24 4.91 -0.58
C TYR A 40 4.21 6.20 -1.40
N ARG A 41 3.04 6.54 -1.93
CA ARG A 41 2.81 7.79 -2.63
C ARG A 41 2.69 8.90 -1.59
N ASP A 42 3.64 9.85 -1.62
CA ASP A 42 3.75 10.87 -0.58
C ASP A 42 2.66 11.94 -0.73
N VAL A 43 1.60 11.76 0.03
CA VAL A 43 0.49 12.71 0.09
C VAL A 43 0.16 13.08 1.54
N ALA A 44 1.08 12.85 2.46
CA ALA A 44 0.88 13.16 3.88
C ALA A 44 0.53 14.63 4.06
N GLY A 45 -0.54 14.89 4.80
CA GLY A 45 -1.00 16.25 5.03
C GLY A 45 -1.78 16.89 3.90
N VAL A 46 -1.92 16.21 2.75
CA VAL A 46 -2.78 16.71 1.67
C VAL A 46 -4.22 16.39 2.01
N ASP A 47 -5.03 17.42 2.15
CA ASP A 47 -6.42 17.29 2.57
C ASP A 47 -7.37 17.36 1.37
N ALA A 48 -8.21 16.36 1.24
CA ALA A 48 -9.38 16.40 0.38
C ALA A 48 -10.60 15.95 1.17
N GLY A 49 -10.41 15.75 2.48
CA GLY A 49 -11.42 15.19 3.36
C GLY A 49 -12.58 16.11 3.65
N LEU A 50 -13.70 15.50 4.02
CA LEU A 50 -14.88 16.20 4.49
C LEU A 50 -14.66 16.69 5.92
N GLU A 51 -15.34 17.78 6.28
CA GLU A 51 -15.34 18.32 7.65
C GLU A 51 -13.96 18.72 8.16
N GLY A 52 -13.06 19.08 7.26
CA GLY A 52 -11.72 19.55 7.63
C GLY A 52 -10.79 18.46 8.14
N GLN A 53 -11.16 17.20 7.96
CA GLN A 53 -10.31 16.06 8.34
C GLN A 53 -9.38 15.66 7.20
N ALA A 54 -8.13 15.33 7.56
CA ALA A 54 -7.16 14.87 6.58
C ALA A 54 -7.48 13.45 6.09
N ASP A 55 -7.47 13.25 4.77
CA ASP A 55 -7.57 11.92 4.17
C ASP A 55 -6.26 11.14 4.28
N ASN A 56 -5.15 11.85 4.52
CA ASN A 56 -3.82 11.26 4.52
C ASN A 56 -3.09 11.63 5.82
N PRO A 57 -3.57 11.11 6.98
CA PRO A 57 -3.01 11.48 8.28
C PRO A 57 -1.68 10.80 8.61
N PHE A 58 -1.29 9.76 7.84
CA PHE A 58 -0.10 8.98 8.13
C PHE A 58 1.06 9.41 7.23
N ASP A 59 2.22 9.72 7.85
CA ASP A 59 3.44 9.99 7.10
C ASP A 59 4.13 8.67 6.70
N PHE A 60 5.29 8.77 6.05
CA PHE A 60 6.01 7.59 5.58
C PHE A 60 6.40 6.65 6.72
N GLU A 61 6.88 7.19 7.83
CA GLU A 61 7.30 6.35 8.96
C GLU A 61 6.11 5.58 9.55
N ASP A 62 4.97 6.23 9.69
CA ASP A 62 3.74 5.58 10.17
C ASP A 62 3.28 4.51 9.20
N VAL A 63 3.27 4.82 7.91
CA VAL A 63 2.83 3.89 6.87
C VAL A 63 3.75 2.66 6.84
N LYS A 64 5.06 2.88 6.88
CA LYS A 64 6.03 1.79 6.88
C LYS A 64 5.84 0.87 8.09
N LYS A 65 5.66 1.44 9.28
CA LYS A 65 5.40 0.67 10.49
C LYS A 65 4.12 -0.16 10.37
N ASN A 66 3.05 0.44 9.85
CA ASN A 66 1.77 -0.24 9.67
C ASN A 66 1.91 -1.43 8.70
N ILE A 67 2.63 -1.23 7.60
CA ILE A 67 2.85 -2.28 6.61
C ILE A 67 3.68 -3.42 7.22
N MET A 68 4.79 -3.09 7.85
CA MET A 68 5.68 -4.08 8.46
C MET A 68 4.96 -4.88 9.54
N LYS A 69 4.19 -4.21 10.38
CA LYS A 69 3.41 -4.87 11.43
C LYS A 69 2.35 -5.81 10.84
N GLY A 70 1.61 -5.33 9.83
CA GLY A 70 0.58 -6.13 9.18
C GLY A 70 1.14 -7.36 8.48
N LEU A 71 2.23 -7.20 7.74
CA LEU A 71 2.83 -8.31 6.99
C LEU A 71 3.59 -9.28 7.88
N SER A 72 4.16 -8.83 9.00
CA SER A 72 4.87 -9.72 9.91
C SER A 72 3.94 -10.77 10.52
N LYS A 73 2.67 -10.47 10.69
CA LYS A 73 1.66 -11.41 11.18
C LYS A 73 1.46 -12.59 10.22
N HIS A 74 1.83 -12.42 8.96
CA HIS A 74 1.74 -13.46 7.94
C HIS A 74 3.10 -14.06 7.60
N GLY A 75 4.14 -13.73 8.36
CA GLY A 75 5.47 -14.27 8.19
C GLY A 75 6.34 -13.57 7.16
N TYR A 76 5.91 -12.45 6.62
CA TYR A 76 6.69 -11.68 5.63
C TYR A 76 7.54 -10.62 6.32
N LYS A 77 8.76 -10.43 5.81
CA LYS A 77 9.72 -9.49 6.41
C LYS A 77 10.22 -8.49 5.38
N GLU A 78 10.34 -7.24 5.81
CA GLU A 78 10.94 -6.18 5.01
C GLU A 78 12.42 -6.53 4.71
N GLY A 79 12.80 -6.36 3.46
CA GLY A 79 14.13 -6.76 3.00
C GLY A 79 14.22 -8.20 2.53
N LYS A 80 13.16 -8.98 2.66
CA LYS A 80 13.09 -10.37 2.18
C LYS A 80 12.06 -10.50 1.06
N GLU A 81 10.77 -10.61 1.40
CA GLU A 81 9.72 -10.68 0.40
C GLU A 81 9.35 -9.33 -0.20
N TYR A 82 9.65 -8.25 0.50
CA TYR A 82 9.28 -6.91 0.04
C TYR A 82 10.24 -5.84 0.57
N ILE A 83 10.15 -4.67 -0.05
CA ILE A 83 10.72 -3.44 0.47
C ILE A 83 9.64 -2.35 0.42
N VAL A 84 9.76 -1.35 1.30
CA VAL A 84 8.87 -0.18 1.30
C VAL A 84 9.70 1.04 0.98
N ILE A 85 9.31 1.78 -0.06
CA ILE A 85 10.00 3.00 -0.45
C ILE A 85 9.01 4.16 -0.58
N LYS A 86 9.51 5.38 -0.36
CA LYS A 86 8.74 6.60 -0.55
C LYS A 86 8.96 7.11 -1.97
N VAL A 87 7.87 7.46 -2.64
CA VAL A 87 7.89 8.06 -3.98
C VAL A 87 7.06 9.33 -3.98
N PRO A 88 7.25 10.22 -4.96
CA PRO A 88 6.41 11.42 -5.06
C PRO A 88 4.94 11.08 -5.23
N ASN A 89 4.07 12.09 -5.24
CA ASN A 89 2.63 11.92 -5.47
C ASN A 89 2.36 11.53 -6.94
N VAL A 90 2.72 10.31 -7.29
CA VAL A 90 2.57 9.76 -8.64
C VAL A 90 1.10 9.46 -8.92
N ILE A 91 0.57 10.03 -9.99
CA ILE A 91 -0.81 9.82 -10.42
C ILE A 91 -0.90 9.24 -11.84
N ASP A 92 0.23 9.10 -12.53
CA ASP A 92 0.27 8.57 -13.87
C ASP A 92 1.47 7.65 -14.02
N ILE A 93 1.27 6.56 -14.75
CA ILE A 93 2.33 5.61 -15.08
C ILE A 93 2.50 5.63 -16.60
N SER A 94 3.53 6.32 -17.08
CA SER A 94 3.79 6.50 -18.50
C SER A 94 4.89 5.57 -18.97
N TYR A 95 4.71 4.98 -20.13
CA TYR A 95 5.74 4.13 -20.74
C TYR A 95 5.71 4.29 -22.26
N GLY A 96 6.87 4.13 -22.90
CA GLY A 96 6.96 4.27 -24.36
C GLY A 96 6.69 2.97 -25.09
N ARG A 97 7.05 1.84 -24.51
CA ARG A 97 6.85 0.52 -25.10
C ARG A 97 6.47 -0.47 -24.02
N GLY A 98 5.47 -1.31 -24.31
CA GLY A 98 4.97 -2.30 -23.36
C GLY A 98 5.82 -3.56 -23.19
N VAL A 99 7.08 -3.53 -23.60
CA VAL A 99 7.97 -4.68 -23.57
C VAL A 99 8.44 -4.94 -22.12
N GLY A 100 8.15 -6.12 -21.60
CA GLY A 100 8.62 -6.52 -20.29
C GLY A 100 7.81 -6.02 -19.12
N TYR A 101 6.74 -5.25 -19.37
CA TYR A 101 5.88 -4.75 -18.30
C TYR A 101 4.48 -5.31 -18.42
N SER A 102 3.86 -5.60 -17.27
CA SER A 102 2.46 -5.97 -17.22
C SER A 102 1.72 -5.10 -16.23
N PHE A 103 0.44 -4.91 -16.48
CA PHE A 103 -0.45 -4.18 -15.58
C PHE A 103 -1.56 -5.13 -15.20
N THR A 104 -1.64 -5.48 -13.91
CA THR A 104 -2.59 -6.48 -13.44
C THR A 104 -3.54 -5.85 -12.43
N GLU A 105 -4.83 -5.89 -12.73
CA GLU A 105 -5.86 -5.58 -11.76
C GLU A 105 -6.30 -6.90 -11.14
N HIS A 106 -6.21 -6.99 -9.81
CA HIS A 106 -6.57 -8.19 -9.08
C HIS A 106 -7.99 -8.07 -8.53
N ASP A 107 -8.85 -9.02 -8.90
CA ASP A 107 -10.15 -9.14 -8.29
C ASP A 107 -10.00 -9.95 -7.00
N LEU A 108 -10.12 -9.27 -5.87
CA LEU A 108 -9.95 -9.86 -4.55
C LEU A 108 -11.25 -10.38 -3.94
N GLY A 109 -12.38 -10.21 -4.65
CA GLY A 109 -13.69 -10.61 -4.18
C GLY A 109 -14.40 -9.52 -3.38
N GLU A 110 -15.74 -9.64 -3.27
CA GLU A 110 -16.56 -8.62 -2.61
C GLU A 110 -16.19 -8.39 -1.15
N GLU A 111 -15.85 -9.45 -0.43
CA GLU A 111 -15.50 -9.35 0.98
C GLU A 111 -14.30 -8.42 1.19
N ILE A 112 -13.30 -8.53 0.33
CA ILE A 112 -12.10 -7.69 0.41
C ILE A 112 -12.41 -6.28 -0.08
N HIS A 113 -13.17 -6.13 -1.16
CA HIS A 113 -13.51 -4.81 -1.71
C HIS A 113 -14.35 -3.95 -0.76
N LYS A 114 -15.04 -4.58 0.21
CA LYS A 114 -15.79 -3.86 1.24
C LYS A 114 -14.88 -3.20 2.28
N ILE A 115 -13.63 -3.64 2.39
CA ILE A 115 -12.69 -3.02 3.33
C ILE A 115 -12.32 -1.64 2.78
N SER A 116 -12.50 -0.62 3.61
CA SER A 116 -12.31 0.78 3.20
C SER A 116 -11.41 1.52 4.18
N ALA A 117 -10.36 2.13 3.68
CA ALA A 117 -9.48 2.98 4.49
C ALA A 117 -10.26 4.16 5.08
N THR A 118 -11.25 4.69 4.35
CA THR A 118 -12.11 5.76 4.84
C THR A 118 -12.87 5.32 6.08
N LYS A 119 -13.47 4.14 6.05
CA LYS A 119 -14.18 3.57 7.21
C LYS A 119 -13.23 3.33 8.37
N ILE A 120 -12.05 2.79 8.09
CA ILE A 120 -11.06 2.50 9.13
C ILE A 120 -10.61 3.79 9.81
N ARG A 121 -10.33 4.83 9.04
CA ARG A 121 -9.95 6.15 9.61
C ARG A 121 -11.07 6.71 10.47
N LYS A 122 -12.31 6.60 10.03
CA LYS A 122 -13.47 7.05 10.78
C LYS A 122 -13.58 6.35 12.14
N GLU A 123 -13.42 5.03 12.14
CA GLU A 123 -13.43 4.24 13.37
C GLU A 123 -12.29 4.61 14.31
N MET A 124 -11.10 4.83 13.77
CA MET A 124 -9.94 5.24 14.56
C MET A 124 -10.17 6.60 15.23
N ARG A 125 -10.80 7.54 14.53
CA ARG A 125 -11.15 8.85 15.11
C ARG A 125 -12.18 8.72 16.20
N THR A 126 -13.20 7.88 15.98
CA THR A 126 -14.25 7.61 16.98
C THR A 126 -13.67 7.00 18.26
N LYS A 127 -12.67 6.13 18.11
CA LYS A 127 -11.99 5.47 19.24
C LYS A 127 -10.87 6.29 19.86
N GLY A 128 -10.64 7.51 19.34
CA GLY A 128 -9.58 8.40 19.85
C GLY A 128 -8.17 8.02 19.42
N LYS A 129 -8.01 7.09 18.48
CA LYS A 129 -6.70 6.65 17.98
C LYS A 129 -6.16 7.57 16.88
N LEU A 130 -7.00 8.42 16.31
CA LEU A 130 -6.67 9.32 15.22
C LEU A 130 -7.45 10.62 15.40
N LYS A 131 -6.83 11.73 15.09
CA LYS A 131 -7.46 13.05 15.14
C LYS A 131 -8.43 13.30 14.00
#